data_ca8c6b952b640e1692d792024feecf68
#
_entry.id   ca8c6b952b640e1692d792024feecf68
#
_cell.length_a   1.000
_cell.length_b   1.000
_cell.length_c   1.000
_cell.angle_alpha   90.00
_cell.angle_beta   90.00
_cell.angle_gamma   90.00
#
_symmetry.space_group_name_H-M   'P 1'
#
loop_
_entity.id
_entity.type
_entity.pdbx_description
1 polymer ?
#
loop_
_entity_poly.entity_id
_entity_poly.type
_entity_poly.pdbx_seq_one_letter_code
_entity_poly.pdbx_strand_id
1 'polypeptide(L)'
;RSTSTARWHSCWRSSGSSFVAAGYSLAKAQSENFPKEGPLNMLVGVNAPGQTWSEQRAAGVMKFLEEYKAEHKDREVNIQRIDSATDLALTADRIGAYLNANPDTTAYFDTGFWEASVAKVLKDRGVAPGKVLLGGFDLVPEVLQQMEAGYVQVQVDQQPYMQGFMPVMQAYLWKTAGLTAADIDTGQGIVTPKDVPTIMEMSKKGLR
;
A
#
# COMPACT_ATOMS: atom_id res chain seq x y z
N ARG A 1 -12.51 -36.17 -33.95
CA ARG A 1 -12.08 -35.65 -32.64
C ARG A 1 -11.26 -34.40 -32.90
N SER A 2 -11.92 -33.25 -32.96
CA SER A 2 -11.30 -31.92 -33.07
C SER A 2 -10.92 -31.49 -31.64
N THR A 3 -9.67 -31.62 -31.31
CA THR A 3 -9.12 -31.01 -30.06
C THR A 3 -8.94 -29.53 -30.35
N SER A 4 -9.87 -28.71 -29.89
CA SER A 4 -9.80 -27.27 -30.07
C SER A 4 -8.69 -26.69 -29.21
N THR A 5 -7.55 -26.40 -29.80
CA THR A 5 -6.44 -25.62 -29.24
C THR A 5 -6.85 -24.15 -28.89
N ALA A 6 -8.02 -23.72 -29.33
CA ALA A 6 -8.55 -22.38 -29.12
C ALA A 6 -8.96 -22.08 -27.66
N ARG A 7 -9.10 -23.09 -26.79
CA ARG A 7 -9.47 -22.88 -25.38
C ARG A 7 -8.33 -22.44 -24.47
N TRP A 8 -7.09 -22.58 -24.87
CA TRP A 8 -5.95 -22.26 -24.03
C TRP A 8 -5.68 -20.75 -23.91
N HIS A 9 -5.97 -19.97 -24.93
CA HIS A 9 -5.70 -18.53 -24.95
C HIS A 9 -6.68 -17.70 -24.11
N SER A 10 -7.84 -18.24 -23.73
CA SER A 10 -8.84 -17.52 -22.92
C SER A 10 -8.78 -17.82 -21.42
N CYS A 11 -7.87 -18.69 -20.96
CA CYS A 11 -7.81 -19.16 -19.57
C CYS A 11 -6.79 -18.41 -18.70
N TRP A 12 -6.04 -17.48 -19.29
CA TRP A 12 -5.10 -16.66 -18.53
C TRP A 12 -5.87 -15.53 -17.82
N ARG A 13 -6.19 -15.76 -16.57
CA ARG A 13 -6.76 -14.76 -15.66
C ARG A 13 -5.73 -14.42 -14.61
N SER A 14 -5.76 -13.19 -14.13
CA SER A 14 -4.84 -12.72 -13.10
C SER A 14 -5.41 -12.93 -11.70
N SER A 15 -4.56 -13.38 -10.80
CA SER A 15 -4.81 -13.26 -9.36
C SER A 15 -3.65 -12.46 -8.80
N GLY A 16 -3.91 -11.22 -8.42
CA GLY A 16 -2.88 -10.30 -7.98
C GLY A 16 -3.42 -8.92 -7.69
N SER A 17 -2.55 -8.01 -7.31
CA SER A 17 -2.92 -6.64 -6.97
C SER A 17 -2.99 -5.75 -8.22
N SER A 18 -4.09 -5.01 -8.37
CA SER A 18 -4.16 -3.87 -9.28
C SER A 18 -3.42 -2.69 -8.65
N PHE A 19 -2.19 -2.43 -9.06
CA PHE A 19 -1.30 -1.48 -8.40
C PHE A 19 -1.85 -0.05 -8.32
N VAL A 20 -2.47 0.44 -9.40
CA VAL A 20 -3.09 1.78 -9.39
C VAL A 20 -4.28 1.83 -8.44
N ALA A 21 -5.17 0.81 -8.49
CA ALA A 21 -6.32 0.75 -7.60
C ALA A 21 -5.90 0.62 -6.13
N ALA A 22 -4.86 -0.17 -5.85
CA ALA A 22 -4.33 -0.35 -4.51
C ALA A 22 -3.72 0.95 -3.94
N GLY A 23 -2.94 1.69 -4.75
CA GLY A 23 -2.42 3.00 -4.37
C GLY A 23 -3.52 4.03 -4.11
N TYR A 24 -4.55 4.03 -4.94
CA TYR A 24 -5.72 4.89 -4.75
C TYR A 24 -6.45 4.56 -3.44
N SER A 25 -6.67 3.26 -3.16
CA SER A 25 -7.33 2.79 -1.94
C SER A 25 -6.52 3.13 -0.68
N LEU A 26 -5.19 3.04 -0.73
CA LEU A 26 -4.30 3.47 0.34
C LEU A 26 -4.53 4.94 0.70
N ALA A 27 -4.45 5.83 -0.28
CA ALA A 27 -4.60 7.26 -0.05
C ALA A 27 -6.02 7.63 0.38
N LYS A 28 -7.04 6.97 -0.18
CA LYS A 28 -8.43 7.13 0.21
C LYS A 28 -8.66 6.73 1.68
N ALA A 29 -8.17 5.58 2.10
CA ALA A 29 -8.29 5.16 3.49
C ALA A 29 -7.52 6.09 4.44
N GLN A 30 -6.33 6.55 4.04
CA GLN A 30 -5.55 7.49 4.85
C GLN A 30 -6.23 8.86 4.98
N SER A 31 -7.05 9.27 4.01
CA SER A 31 -7.74 10.56 4.06
C SER A 31 -8.72 10.69 5.24
N GLU A 32 -9.18 9.59 5.80
CA GLU A 32 -9.99 9.58 7.02
C GLU A 32 -9.22 10.08 8.26
N ASN A 33 -7.88 10.01 8.21
CA ASN A 33 -6.99 10.48 9.27
C ASN A 33 -6.48 11.91 9.02
N PHE A 34 -6.78 12.54 7.89
CA PHE A 34 -6.28 13.89 7.60
C PHE A 34 -6.78 14.91 8.61
N PRO A 35 -5.94 15.86 9.04
CA PRO A 35 -6.39 16.98 9.86
C PRO A 35 -7.58 17.66 9.19
N LYS A 36 -8.56 18.08 9.97
CA LYS A 36 -9.78 18.73 9.45
C LYS A 36 -9.52 20.13 8.91
N GLU A 37 -8.50 20.80 9.42
CA GLU A 37 -8.17 22.18 9.10
C GLU A 37 -6.69 22.35 8.74
N GLY A 38 -6.35 23.45 8.11
CA GLY A 38 -4.99 23.79 7.72
C GLY A 38 -4.52 23.13 6.42
N PRO A 39 -3.32 23.48 5.94
CA PRO A 39 -2.75 22.93 4.71
C PRO A 39 -2.44 21.44 4.86
N LEU A 40 -2.46 20.73 3.74
CA LEU A 40 -2.05 19.33 3.63
C LEU A 40 -0.79 19.24 2.78
N ASN A 41 0.30 18.81 3.39
CA ASN A 41 1.58 18.60 2.71
C ASN A 41 1.84 17.09 2.58
N MET A 42 1.62 16.56 1.38
CA MET A 42 1.65 15.14 1.08
C MET A 42 2.95 14.76 0.40
N LEU A 43 3.63 13.77 0.92
CA LEU A 43 4.83 13.18 0.33
C LEU A 43 4.52 11.78 -0.19
N VAL A 44 4.82 11.54 -1.47
CA VAL A 44 4.66 10.23 -2.12
C VAL A 44 6.04 9.68 -2.45
N GLY A 45 6.44 8.63 -1.75
CA GLY A 45 7.67 7.89 -1.98
C GLY A 45 7.53 6.90 -3.12
N VAL A 46 8.51 6.87 -4.01
CA VAL A 46 8.65 5.85 -5.05
C VAL A 46 9.89 5.04 -4.71
N ASN A 47 9.70 3.83 -4.21
CA ASN A 47 10.82 3.02 -3.72
C ASN A 47 11.73 2.54 -4.87
N ALA A 48 11.16 2.18 -6.00
CA ALA A 48 11.89 1.68 -7.16
C ALA A 48 11.48 2.45 -8.42
N PRO A 49 12.05 3.66 -8.67
CA PRO A 49 11.77 4.43 -9.86
C PRO A 49 12.00 3.62 -11.15
N GLY A 50 11.03 3.70 -12.08
CA GLY A 50 11.03 2.94 -13.32
C GLY A 50 10.48 1.51 -13.22
N GLN A 51 10.23 0.98 -12.02
CA GLN A 51 9.58 -0.31 -11.84
C GLN A 51 8.05 -0.16 -11.82
N THR A 52 7.37 -0.96 -12.64
CA THR A 52 5.91 -0.87 -12.86
C THR A 52 5.11 -0.85 -11.56
N TRP A 53 5.42 -1.75 -10.62
CA TRP A 53 4.68 -1.86 -9.36
C TRP A 53 4.80 -0.57 -8.52
N SER A 54 5.99 0.01 -8.41
CA SER A 54 6.23 1.21 -7.61
C SER A 54 5.62 2.44 -8.27
N GLU A 55 5.84 2.60 -9.58
CA GLU A 55 5.28 3.71 -10.36
C GLU A 55 3.74 3.73 -10.35
N GLN A 56 3.12 2.57 -10.57
CA GLN A 56 1.65 2.49 -10.62
C GLN A 56 1.01 2.67 -9.24
N ARG A 57 1.62 2.18 -8.16
CA ARG A 57 1.15 2.45 -6.79
C ARG A 57 1.22 3.94 -6.50
N ALA A 58 2.35 4.59 -6.77
CA ALA A 58 2.50 6.03 -6.61
C ALA A 58 1.48 6.81 -7.47
N ALA A 59 1.27 6.40 -8.72
CA ALA A 59 0.27 7.02 -9.60
C ALA A 59 -1.15 6.91 -9.02
N GLY A 60 -1.49 5.77 -8.40
CA GLY A 60 -2.77 5.59 -7.71
C GLY A 60 -2.94 6.54 -6.52
N VAL A 61 -1.91 6.66 -5.67
CA VAL A 61 -1.89 7.62 -4.55
C VAL A 61 -2.06 9.05 -5.06
N MET A 62 -1.25 9.45 -6.03
CA MET A 62 -1.29 10.80 -6.60
C MET A 62 -2.65 11.10 -7.23
N LYS A 63 -3.25 10.13 -7.93
CA LYS A 63 -4.58 10.30 -8.52
C LYS A 63 -5.63 10.65 -7.47
N PHE A 64 -5.67 9.91 -6.36
CA PHE A 64 -6.60 10.23 -5.28
C PHE A 64 -6.33 11.62 -4.68
N LEU A 65 -5.06 11.95 -4.42
CA LEU A 65 -4.70 13.24 -3.82
C LEU A 65 -5.05 14.43 -4.73
N GLU A 66 -4.89 14.29 -6.04
CA GLU A 66 -5.29 15.33 -6.99
C GLU A 66 -6.83 15.46 -7.08
N GLU A 67 -7.57 14.37 -7.05
CA GLU A 67 -9.03 14.39 -6.96
C GLU A 67 -9.49 15.05 -5.65
N TYR A 68 -8.88 14.68 -4.52
CA TYR A 68 -9.13 15.29 -3.22
C TYR A 68 -8.87 16.81 -3.23
N LYS A 69 -7.75 17.25 -3.80
CA LYS A 69 -7.41 18.66 -3.98
C LYS A 69 -8.45 19.40 -4.85
N ALA A 70 -8.93 18.76 -5.90
CA ALA A 70 -9.93 19.37 -6.78
C ALA A 70 -11.31 19.53 -6.11
N GLU A 71 -11.66 18.62 -5.19
CA GLU A 71 -12.89 18.66 -4.41
C GLU A 71 -12.83 19.66 -3.25
N HIS A 72 -11.63 19.89 -2.66
CA HIS A 72 -11.42 20.77 -1.49
C HIS A 72 -10.66 22.04 -1.90
N LYS A 73 -11.26 22.86 -2.78
CA LYS A 73 -10.63 24.08 -3.34
C LYS A 73 -10.36 25.18 -2.32
N ASP A 74 -11.04 25.13 -1.19
CA ASP A 74 -10.87 26.03 -0.04
C ASP A 74 -9.65 25.66 0.81
N ARG A 75 -8.99 24.55 0.49
CA ARG A 75 -7.86 24.03 1.23
C ARG A 75 -6.60 23.93 0.39
N GLU A 76 -5.49 24.37 0.96
CA GLU A 76 -4.18 24.18 0.32
C GLU A 76 -3.75 22.72 0.44
N VAL A 77 -3.52 22.06 -0.71
CA VAL A 77 -3.03 20.69 -0.78
C VAL A 77 -1.78 20.67 -1.68
N ASN A 78 -0.64 20.41 -1.06
CA ASN A 78 0.65 20.30 -1.71
C ASN A 78 1.04 18.82 -1.82
N ILE A 79 1.38 18.37 -3.02
CA ILE A 79 1.74 16.98 -3.30
C ILE A 79 3.14 16.96 -3.88
N GLN A 80 4.04 16.24 -3.22
CA GLN A 80 5.42 16.08 -3.66
C GLN A 80 5.75 14.60 -3.81
N ARG A 81 6.51 14.28 -4.85
CA ARG A 81 7.04 12.93 -5.12
C ARG A 81 8.54 12.91 -4.85
N ILE A 82 9.03 11.82 -4.25
CA ILE A 82 10.43 11.59 -3.95
C ILE A 82 10.84 10.15 -4.26
N ASP A 83 12.09 9.93 -4.71
CA ASP A 83 12.72 8.62 -4.71
C ASP A 83 13.08 8.23 -3.28
N SER A 84 12.39 7.24 -2.73
CA SER A 84 12.53 6.79 -1.33
C SER A 84 13.44 5.58 -1.15
N ALA A 85 13.86 4.93 -2.22
CA ALA A 85 14.69 3.72 -2.25
C ALA A 85 14.00 2.43 -1.75
N THR A 86 14.69 1.29 -1.95
CA THR A 86 14.25 -0.06 -1.54
C THR A 86 15.13 -0.66 -0.43
N ASP A 87 15.76 0.18 0.35
CA ASP A 87 16.57 -0.19 1.50
C ASP A 87 16.09 0.57 2.74
N LEU A 88 15.92 -0.12 3.87
CA LEU A 88 15.36 0.47 5.10
C LEU A 88 16.19 1.64 5.63
N ALA A 89 17.52 1.52 5.61
CA ALA A 89 18.40 2.57 6.11
C ALA A 89 18.38 3.79 5.18
N LEU A 90 18.47 3.54 3.86
CA LEU A 90 18.46 4.61 2.87
C LEU A 90 17.11 5.33 2.81
N THR A 91 15.99 4.60 2.97
CA THR A 91 14.65 5.21 3.09
C THR A 91 14.56 6.07 4.36
N ALA A 92 15.02 5.53 5.49
CA ALA A 92 15.05 6.28 6.75
C ALA A 92 15.85 7.59 6.62
N ASP A 93 17.01 7.53 5.97
CA ASP A 93 17.87 8.69 5.76
C ASP A 93 17.22 9.73 4.84
N ARG A 94 16.74 9.31 3.66
CA ARG A 94 16.15 10.21 2.65
C ARG A 94 14.87 10.87 3.17
N ILE A 95 13.94 10.05 3.65
CA ILE A 95 12.65 10.56 4.13
C ILE A 95 12.84 11.28 5.47
N GLY A 96 13.71 10.79 6.35
CA GLY A 96 14.07 11.48 7.57
C GLY A 96 14.67 12.87 7.32
N ALA A 97 15.57 13.01 6.34
CA ALA A 97 16.12 14.31 5.94
C ALA A 97 15.03 15.23 5.36
N TYR A 98 14.14 14.69 4.50
CA TYR A 98 13.02 15.44 3.96
C TYR A 98 12.09 15.98 5.07
N LEU A 99 11.65 15.11 5.99
CA LEU A 99 10.77 15.48 7.10
C LEU A 99 11.42 16.49 8.05
N ASN A 100 12.75 16.46 8.19
CA ASN A 100 13.48 17.45 8.98
C ASN A 100 13.49 18.83 8.32
N ALA A 101 13.59 18.87 7.00
CA ALA A 101 13.53 20.11 6.22
C ALA A 101 12.08 20.64 6.04
N ASN A 102 11.08 19.76 6.15
CA ASN A 102 9.66 20.05 5.95
C ASN A 102 8.84 19.55 7.17
N PRO A 103 8.95 20.21 8.33
CA PRO A 103 8.33 19.74 9.58
C PRO A 103 6.80 19.83 9.61
N ASP A 104 6.22 20.47 8.61
CA ASP A 104 4.79 20.61 8.36
C ASP A 104 4.23 19.51 7.44
N THR A 105 5.03 18.51 7.07
CA THR A 105 4.57 17.35 6.30
C THR A 105 3.44 16.66 7.04
N THR A 106 2.29 16.50 6.35
CA THR A 106 1.08 15.90 6.92
C THR A 106 1.12 14.38 6.79
N ALA A 107 1.47 13.86 5.62
CA ALA A 107 1.47 12.43 5.37
C ALA A 107 2.62 12.00 4.43
N TYR A 108 3.11 10.80 4.65
CA TYR A 108 4.02 10.09 3.76
C TYR A 108 3.38 8.78 3.31
N PHE A 109 3.30 8.59 2.00
CA PHE A 109 2.82 7.37 1.35
C PHE A 109 4.01 6.64 0.75
N ASP A 110 4.23 5.43 1.20
CA ASP A 110 5.26 4.54 0.65
C ASP A 110 4.65 3.60 -0.40
N THR A 111 5.43 3.19 -1.40
CA THR A 111 4.98 2.21 -2.39
C THR A 111 5.30 0.75 -2.01
N GLY A 112 5.86 0.52 -0.84
CA GLY A 112 6.15 -0.77 -0.23
C GLY A 112 5.93 -0.72 1.29
N PHE A 113 6.88 -1.28 2.05
CA PHE A 113 6.84 -1.40 3.51
C PHE A 113 7.98 -0.65 4.23
N TRP A 114 8.72 0.18 3.51
CA TRP A 114 9.91 0.87 4.04
C TRP A 114 9.54 2.04 4.96
N GLU A 115 8.28 2.50 4.97
CA GLU A 115 7.77 3.49 5.93
C GLU A 115 7.93 3.03 7.38
N ALA A 116 8.08 1.72 7.64
CA ALA A 116 8.42 1.22 8.97
C ALA A 116 9.73 1.79 9.51
N SER A 117 10.72 2.02 8.65
CA SER A 117 11.97 2.66 9.04
C SER A 117 11.79 4.16 9.31
N VAL A 118 10.92 4.81 8.56
CA VAL A 118 10.55 6.22 8.78
C VAL A 118 9.82 6.38 10.12
N ALA A 119 8.90 5.47 10.45
CA ALA A 119 8.24 5.42 11.75
C ALA A 119 9.23 5.35 12.91
N LYS A 120 10.27 4.51 12.77
CA LYS A 120 11.35 4.42 13.74
C LYS A 120 12.11 5.74 13.87
N VAL A 121 12.45 6.42 12.79
CA VAL A 121 13.11 7.74 12.81
C VAL A 121 12.25 8.77 13.54
N LEU A 122 10.94 8.81 13.27
CA LEU A 122 10.02 9.72 13.98
C LEU A 122 9.98 9.43 15.47
N LYS A 123 9.90 8.16 15.85
CA LYS A 123 9.92 7.72 17.26
C LYS A 123 11.22 8.12 17.96
N ASP A 124 12.37 7.87 17.35
CA ASP A 124 13.69 8.18 17.91
C ASP A 124 13.89 9.69 18.08
N ARG A 125 13.23 10.50 17.28
CA ARG A 125 13.20 11.98 17.39
C ARG A 125 12.15 12.53 18.35
N GLY A 126 11.38 11.67 19.01
CA GLY A 126 10.31 12.09 19.92
C GLY A 126 9.10 12.72 19.25
N VAL A 127 8.92 12.51 17.95
CA VAL A 127 7.71 12.94 17.24
C VAL A 127 6.55 12.04 17.67
N ALA A 128 5.44 12.65 18.10
CA ALA A 128 4.29 11.90 18.58
C ALA A 128 3.66 11.04 17.45
N PRO A 129 3.12 9.84 17.78
CA PRO A 129 2.35 9.03 16.85
C PRO A 129 1.22 9.83 16.20
N GLY A 130 1.04 9.66 14.89
CA GLY A 130 0.00 10.36 14.11
C GLY A 130 0.28 11.83 13.79
N LYS A 131 1.41 12.40 14.24
CA LYS A 131 1.81 13.77 13.85
C LYS A 131 2.16 13.83 12.37
N VAL A 132 2.85 12.83 11.85
CA VAL A 132 3.03 12.54 10.42
C VAL A 132 2.30 11.22 10.18
N LEU A 133 1.35 11.21 9.25
CA LEU A 133 0.59 10.04 8.89
C LEU A 133 1.43 9.17 7.95
N LEU A 134 1.60 7.90 8.28
CA LEU A 134 2.35 6.96 7.45
C LEU A 134 1.43 5.87 6.92
N GLY A 135 1.66 5.46 5.68
CA GLY A 135 0.96 4.34 5.07
C GLY A 135 1.72 3.76 3.89
N GLY A 136 1.52 2.46 3.65
CA GLY A 136 2.25 1.74 2.62
C GLY A 136 1.60 0.40 2.26
N PHE A 137 2.43 -0.59 1.92
CA PHE A 137 2.02 -1.90 1.45
C PHE A 137 2.72 -3.01 2.23
N ASP A 138 2.09 -4.16 2.27
CA ASP A 138 2.58 -5.38 2.91
C ASP A 138 2.58 -5.36 4.44
N LEU A 139 2.39 -6.53 5.03
CA LEU A 139 2.19 -6.71 6.46
C LEU A 139 3.38 -7.43 7.10
N VAL A 140 4.57 -6.88 6.90
CA VAL A 140 5.78 -7.40 7.55
C VAL A 140 5.78 -7.09 9.06
N PRO A 141 6.47 -7.89 9.89
CA PRO A 141 6.47 -7.70 11.35
C PRO A 141 6.84 -6.29 11.80
N GLU A 142 7.78 -5.66 11.12
CA GLU A 142 8.25 -4.29 11.41
C GLU A 142 7.13 -3.27 11.22
N VAL A 143 6.33 -3.40 10.16
CA VAL A 143 5.15 -2.54 9.90
C VAL A 143 4.10 -2.75 10.97
N LEU A 144 3.75 -4.00 11.28
CA LEU A 144 2.73 -4.32 12.29
C LEU A 144 3.10 -3.73 13.67
N GLN A 145 4.37 -3.78 14.06
CA GLN A 145 4.86 -3.16 15.29
C GLN A 145 4.67 -1.64 15.28
N GLN A 146 4.90 -0.96 14.14
CA GLN A 146 4.70 0.48 14.03
C GLN A 146 3.21 0.85 13.96
N MET A 147 2.37 -0.03 13.43
CA MET A 147 0.92 0.14 13.49
C MET A 147 0.40 0.04 14.94
N GLU A 148 0.84 -0.95 15.72
CA GLU A 148 0.51 -1.06 17.15
C GLU A 148 0.99 0.17 17.95
N ALA A 149 2.15 0.71 17.60
CA ALA A 149 2.70 1.91 18.23
C ALA A 149 2.02 3.22 17.74
N GLY A 150 1.10 3.16 16.77
CA GLY A 150 0.33 4.29 16.25
C GLY A 150 1.10 5.18 15.27
N TYR A 151 2.27 4.76 14.79
CA TYR A 151 3.04 5.52 13.80
C TYR A 151 2.61 5.25 12.36
N VAL A 152 2.11 4.05 12.06
CA VAL A 152 1.54 3.71 10.75
C VAL A 152 0.03 3.55 10.92
N GLN A 153 -0.75 4.31 10.15
CA GLN A 153 -2.21 4.35 10.29
C GLN A 153 -2.93 3.43 9.33
N VAL A 154 -2.40 3.27 8.11
CA VAL A 154 -3.07 2.49 7.06
C VAL A 154 -2.03 1.69 6.29
N GLN A 155 -2.35 0.43 6.02
CA GLN A 155 -1.55 -0.46 5.21
C GLN A 155 -2.41 -1.21 4.20
N VAL A 156 -1.86 -1.48 3.03
CA VAL A 156 -2.51 -2.34 2.04
C VAL A 156 -1.99 -3.76 2.18
N ASP A 157 -2.88 -4.69 2.47
CA ASP A 157 -2.59 -6.12 2.42
C ASP A 157 -2.80 -6.64 1.01
N GLN A 158 -1.74 -7.10 0.36
CA GLN A 158 -1.81 -7.71 -0.96
C GLN A 158 -2.32 -9.16 -0.93
N GLN A 159 -2.53 -9.73 0.24
CA GLN A 159 -3.02 -11.10 0.46
C GLN A 159 -2.18 -12.16 -0.27
N PRO A 160 -0.87 -12.28 -0.01
CA PRO A 160 0.02 -13.18 -0.74
C PRO A 160 -0.42 -14.64 -0.71
N TYR A 161 -1.05 -15.08 0.38
CA TYR A 161 -1.64 -16.42 0.46
C TYR A 161 -2.71 -16.62 -0.62
N MET A 162 -3.60 -15.64 -0.81
CA MET A 162 -4.65 -15.71 -1.83
C MET A 162 -4.07 -15.65 -3.25
N GLN A 163 -2.99 -14.91 -3.47
CA GLN A 163 -2.29 -14.88 -4.77
C GLN A 163 -1.72 -16.23 -5.16
N GLY A 164 -1.31 -17.04 -4.20
CA GLY A 164 -0.87 -18.42 -4.44
C GLY A 164 -2.03 -19.42 -4.51
N PHE A 165 -2.98 -19.35 -3.58
CA PHE A 165 -4.07 -20.31 -3.44
C PHE A 165 -5.09 -20.26 -4.58
N MET A 166 -5.55 -19.06 -4.95
CA MET A 166 -6.63 -18.90 -5.91
C MET A 166 -6.30 -19.41 -7.33
N PRO A 167 -5.11 -19.16 -7.89
CA PRO A 167 -4.75 -19.72 -9.21
C PRO A 167 -4.76 -21.25 -9.21
N VAL A 168 -4.30 -21.90 -8.12
CA VAL A 168 -4.30 -23.36 -8.02
C VAL A 168 -5.74 -23.89 -7.97
N MET A 169 -6.62 -23.27 -7.17
CA MET A 169 -8.03 -23.64 -7.12
C MET A 169 -8.73 -23.44 -8.46
N GLN A 170 -8.50 -22.33 -9.13
CA GLN A 170 -9.08 -22.08 -10.44
C GLN A 170 -8.61 -23.07 -11.49
N ALA A 171 -7.33 -23.42 -11.50
CA ALA A 171 -6.78 -24.44 -12.39
C ALA A 171 -7.40 -25.83 -12.11
N TYR A 172 -7.58 -26.19 -10.84
CA TYR A 172 -8.24 -27.42 -10.44
C TYR A 172 -9.70 -27.46 -10.92
N LEU A 173 -10.48 -26.45 -10.65
CA LEU A 173 -11.89 -26.35 -11.05
C LEU A 173 -12.06 -26.33 -12.59
N TRP A 174 -11.16 -25.64 -13.28
CA TRP A 174 -11.16 -25.67 -14.74
C TRP A 174 -10.93 -27.09 -15.29
N LYS A 175 -9.94 -27.81 -14.72
CA LYS A 175 -9.58 -29.16 -15.19
C LYS A 175 -10.64 -30.20 -14.85
N THR A 176 -11.25 -30.14 -13.67
CA THR A 176 -12.17 -31.16 -13.17
C THR A 176 -13.63 -30.90 -13.51
N ALA A 177 -14.04 -29.63 -13.58
CA ALA A 177 -15.43 -29.24 -13.78
C ALA A 177 -15.66 -28.34 -15.00
N GLY A 178 -14.62 -27.97 -15.75
CA GLY A 178 -14.72 -27.09 -16.92
C GLY A 178 -15.12 -25.66 -16.59
N LEU A 179 -14.98 -25.22 -15.33
CA LEU A 179 -15.33 -23.87 -14.92
C LEU A 179 -14.32 -22.85 -15.44
N THR A 180 -14.80 -21.70 -15.87
CA THR A 180 -13.95 -20.61 -16.37
C THR A 180 -13.29 -19.88 -15.19
N ALA A 181 -11.99 -19.63 -15.28
CA ALA A 181 -11.26 -18.80 -14.32
C ALA A 181 -11.75 -17.35 -14.38
N ALA A 182 -11.63 -16.64 -13.27
CA ALA A 182 -11.94 -15.22 -13.12
C ALA A 182 -10.70 -14.43 -12.68
N ASP A 183 -10.67 -13.14 -13.00
CA ASP A 183 -9.68 -12.22 -12.42
C ASP A 183 -10.01 -11.97 -10.95
N ILE A 184 -8.98 -12.00 -10.10
CA ILE A 184 -9.12 -11.76 -8.66
C ILE A 184 -8.13 -10.67 -8.26
N ASP A 185 -8.65 -9.51 -7.88
CA ASP A 185 -7.85 -8.43 -7.31
C ASP A 185 -7.68 -8.66 -5.80
N THR A 186 -6.46 -8.94 -5.38
CA THR A 186 -6.10 -9.16 -3.97
C THR A 186 -5.57 -7.90 -3.29
N GLY A 187 -5.41 -6.79 -4.01
CA GLY A 187 -4.79 -5.55 -3.52
C GLY A 187 -5.74 -4.55 -2.88
N GLN A 188 -6.95 -4.95 -2.49
CA GLN A 188 -7.96 -4.07 -1.90
C GLN A 188 -8.10 -4.22 -0.38
N GLY A 189 -7.29 -5.04 0.26
CA GLY A 189 -7.31 -5.25 1.70
C GLY A 189 -6.72 -4.05 2.45
N ILE A 190 -7.57 -3.18 3.01
CA ILE A 190 -7.12 -2.08 3.87
C ILE A 190 -7.01 -2.59 5.30
N VAL A 191 -5.87 -2.34 5.91
CA VAL A 191 -5.53 -2.72 7.28
C VAL A 191 -5.24 -1.48 8.10
N THR A 192 -5.80 -1.44 9.29
CA THR A 192 -5.62 -0.37 10.28
C THR A 192 -5.05 -0.95 11.59
N PRO A 193 -4.60 -0.13 12.55
CA PRO A 193 -4.12 -0.63 13.84
C PRO A 193 -5.10 -1.55 14.58
N LYS A 194 -6.41 -1.42 14.34
CA LYS A 194 -7.44 -2.26 14.94
C LYS A 194 -7.39 -3.72 14.48
N ASP A 195 -6.87 -3.95 13.29
CA ASP A 195 -6.82 -5.26 12.64
C ASP A 195 -5.55 -6.05 13.02
N VAL A 196 -4.53 -5.36 13.54
CA VAL A 196 -3.19 -5.93 13.82
C VAL A 196 -3.24 -7.19 14.69
N PRO A 197 -4.00 -7.26 15.80
CA PRO A 197 -4.04 -8.47 16.63
C PRO A 197 -4.50 -9.72 15.85
N THR A 198 -5.53 -9.58 15.02
CA THR A 198 -6.05 -10.67 14.17
C THR A 198 -5.04 -11.06 13.10
N ILE A 199 -4.38 -10.07 12.48
CA ILE A 199 -3.38 -10.30 11.44
C ILE A 199 -2.16 -11.02 12.00
N MET A 200 -1.67 -10.63 13.17
CA MET A 200 -0.54 -11.30 13.83
C MET A 200 -0.86 -12.76 14.16
N GLU A 201 -2.10 -13.06 14.56
CA GLU A 201 -2.54 -14.44 14.78
C GLU A 201 -2.54 -15.24 13.47
N MET A 202 -3.08 -14.66 12.39
CA MET A 202 -3.12 -15.31 11.08
C MET A 202 -1.72 -15.51 10.48
N SER A 203 -0.82 -14.57 10.68
CA SER A 203 0.59 -14.69 10.25
C SER A 203 1.29 -15.87 10.92
N LYS A 204 1.04 -16.11 12.22
CA LYS A 204 1.55 -17.31 12.93
C LYS A 204 1.05 -18.62 12.33
N LYS A 205 -0.10 -18.61 11.68
CA LYS A 205 -0.71 -19.76 10.99
C LYS A 205 -0.26 -19.89 9.53
N GLY A 206 0.59 -18.99 9.03
CA GLY A 206 1.05 -18.96 7.63
C GLY A 206 -0.02 -18.55 6.63
N LEU A 207 -1.05 -17.83 7.07
CA LEU A 207 -2.15 -17.37 6.23
C LEU A 207 -2.00 -15.90 5.78
N ARG A 208 -0.94 -15.26 6.26
CA ARG A 208 -0.59 -13.88 5.91
C ARG A 208 0.92 -13.71 5.90
#